data_f55273b41bcab8a5f70ca85b2be9eafa
#
_entry.id   f55273b41bcab8a5f70ca85b2be9eafa
#
_cell.length_a   1.000
_cell.length_b   1.000
_cell.length_c   1.000
_cell.angle_alpha   90.00
_cell.angle_beta   90.00
_cell.angle_gamma   90.00
#
_symmetry.space_group_name_H-M   'P 1'
#
loop_
_entity.id
_entity.type
_entity.pdbx_description
1 polymer ?
#
loop_
_entity_poly.entity_id
_entity_poly.type
_entity_poly.pdbx_seq_one_letter_code
_entity_poly.pdbx_strand_id
1 'polypeptide(L)'
;MKGEMNIKPIAVFKSPFSSKFGIPRQSGLVPELKGRIVFEPWCRNADAVRGLEGFDYIWLVWGFSANQHGAACRAAGPETGSNPSDATKFQPTVRPPRLGGNARIGVFASRSPFRPNGLGLSSVRLESISYDEKDCIGKALGPVINVLGADLMDGT
;
A
#
# COMPACT_ATOMS: atom_id res chain seq x y z
N MET A 1 -15.56 18.35 -17.31
CA MET A 1 -16.16 17.53 -16.23
C MET A 1 -15.05 17.11 -15.28
N LYS A 2 -15.05 17.57 -14.03
CA LYS A 2 -14.15 17.05 -13.00
C LYS A 2 -14.76 15.72 -12.52
N GLY A 3 -14.32 14.59 -13.09
CA GLY A 3 -14.73 13.28 -12.65
C GLY A 3 -14.01 12.96 -11.35
N GLU A 4 -14.73 12.80 -10.25
CA GLU A 4 -14.21 12.22 -9.03
C GLU A 4 -14.09 10.71 -9.22
N MET A 5 -12.89 10.14 -8.99
CA MET A 5 -12.67 8.72 -9.05
C MET A 5 -12.75 8.15 -7.63
N ASN A 6 -13.77 7.34 -7.36
CA ASN A 6 -13.92 6.64 -6.09
C ASN A 6 -13.32 5.22 -6.23
N ILE A 7 -12.24 4.95 -5.48
CA ILE A 7 -11.55 3.66 -5.48
C ILE A 7 -11.91 2.93 -4.18
N LYS A 8 -12.49 1.73 -4.31
CA LYS A 8 -12.76 0.84 -3.18
C LYS A 8 -11.67 -0.24 -3.11
N PRO A 9 -11.05 -0.47 -1.92
CA PRO A 9 -10.12 -1.58 -1.75
C PRO A 9 -10.77 -2.93 -2.08
N ILE A 10 -10.04 -3.78 -2.79
CA ILE A 10 -10.48 -5.12 -3.21
C ILE A 10 -9.86 -6.23 -2.38
N ALA A 11 -8.79 -5.94 -1.66
CA ALA A 11 -8.05 -6.92 -0.88
C ALA A 11 -7.32 -6.23 0.28
N VAL A 12 -6.91 -7.04 1.25
CA VAL A 12 -6.03 -6.66 2.35
C VAL A 12 -4.71 -7.39 2.19
N PHE A 13 -3.61 -6.66 2.32
CA PHE A 13 -2.28 -7.24 2.31
C PHE A 13 -1.93 -7.82 3.69
N LYS A 14 -1.41 -9.05 3.71
CA LYS A 14 -0.90 -9.71 4.91
C LYS A 14 0.62 -9.84 4.84
N SER A 15 1.29 -9.33 5.87
CA SER A 15 2.74 -9.20 5.95
C SER A 15 3.22 -9.55 7.36
N PRO A 16 4.48 -9.97 7.55
CA PRO A 16 5.06 -10.12 8.88
C PRO A 16 5.28 -8.78 9.60
N PHE A 17 5.14 -7.63 8.91
CA PHE A 17 5.34 -6.31 9.50
C PHE A 17 4.05 -5.73 10.04
N SER A 18 3.86 -5.80 11.35
CA SER A 18 2.71 -5.20 12.05
C SER A 18 2.80 -3.67 12.20
N SER A 19 3.97 -3.08 11.91
CA SER A 19 4.21 -1.65 12.00
C SER A 19 5.08 -1.17 10.83
N LYS A 20 5.16 0.15 10.65
CA LYS A 20 5.98 0.77 9.59
C LYS A 20 7.49 0.57 9.75
N PHE A 21 7.94 0.10 10.92
CA PHE A 21 9.36 -0.10 11.18
C PHE A 21 9.83 -1.45 10.65
N GLY A 22 10.99 -1.45 9.99
CA GLY A 22 11.57 -2.67 9.41
C GLY A 22 11.06 -3.02 8.01
N ILE A 23 10.05 -2.34 7.50
CA ILE A 23 9.57 -2.54 6.13
C ILE A 23 10.66 -2.11 5.13
N PRO A 24 10.95 -2.91 4.09
CA PRO A 24 11.83 -2.49 3.00
C PRO A 24 11.35 -1.17 2.37
N ARG A 25 12.29 -0.31 2.00
CA ARG A 25 11.96 1.02 1.45
C ARG A 25 11.33 1.00 0.06
N GLN A 26 11.43 -0.12 -0.62
CA GLN A 26 10.76 -0.39 -1.91
C GLN A 26 10.65 -1.89 -2.13
N SER A 27 9.73 -2.30 -2.98
CA SER A 27 9.59 -3.69 -3.41
C SER A 27 10.87 -4.21 -4.07
N GLY A 28 11.15 -5.50 -3.89
CA GLY A 28 12.30 -6.18 -4.48
C GLY A 28 13.63 -6.01 -3.74
N LEU A 29 13.73 -5.16 -2.70
CA LEU A 29 14.96 -5.04 -1.90
C LEU A 29 15.25 -6.27 -1.05
N VAL A 30 14.20 -6.98 -0.63
CA VAL A 30 14.27 -8.25 0.10
C VAL A 30 13.43 -9.26 -0.69
N PRO A 31 14.03 -9.93 -1.69
CA PRO A 31 13.29 -10.76 -2.66
C PRO A 31 12.54 -11.92 -2.04
N GLU A 32 13.01 -12.44 -0.90
CA GLU A 32 12.43 -13.58 -0.20
C GLU A 32 11.28 -13.22 0.74
N LEU A 33 11.00 -11.93 0.91
CA LEU A 33 9.99 -11.46 1.83
C LEU A 33 8.59 -11.88 1.36
N LYS A 34 7.97 -12.79 2.10
CA LYS A 34 6.65 -13.30 1.79
C LYS A 34 5.55 -12.35 2.20
N GLY A 35 4.56 -12.22 1.33
CA GLY A 35 3.33 -11.50 1.58
C GLY A 35 2.15 -12.22 0.95
N ARG A 36 0.94 -11.89 1.41
CA ARG A 36 -0.30 -12.51 0.93
C ARG A 36 -1.34 -11.44 0.68
N ILE A 37 -2.05 -11.58 -0.43
CA ILE A 37 -3.16 -10.71 -0.80
C ILE A 37 -4.45 -11.51 -0.58
N VAL A 38 -5.25 -11.09 0.39
CA VAL A 38 -6.51 -11.72 0.76
C VAL A 38 -7.64 -10.83 0.29
N PHE A 39 -8.44 -11.31 -0.64
CA PHE A 39 -9.53 -10.54 -1.23
C PHE A 39 -10.66 -10.25 -0.23
N GLU A 40 -11.27 -9.09 -0.39
CA GLU A 40 -12.49 -8.74 0.31
C GLU A 40 -13.65 -9.67 -0.12
N PRO A 41 -14.58 -10.00 0.78
CA PRO A 41 -15.64 -10.98 0.51
C PRO A 41 -16.47 -10.70 -0.76
N TRP A 42 -16.68 -9.43 -1.08
CA TRP A 42 -17.52 -9.02 -2.22
C TRP A 42 -16.89 -9.27 -3.59
N CYS A 43 -15.55 -9.39 -3.68
CA CYS A 43 -14.82 -9.67 -4.92
C CYS A 43 -14.03 -10.99 -4.87
N ARG A 44 -14.26 -11.80 -3.87
CA ARG A 44 -13.61 -13.09 -3.64
C ARG A 44 -14.14 -14.14 -4.61
N ASN A 45 -13.53 -14.26 -5.78
CA ASN A 45 -13.93 -15.17 -6.85
C ASN A 45 -12.71 -15.77 -7.54
N ALA A 46 -12.68 -17.08 -7.70
CA ALA A 46 -11.58 -17.81 -8.37
C ALA A 46 -11.43 -17.40 -9.84
N ASP A 47 -12.53 -17.10 -10.52
CA ASP A 47 -12.49 -16.68 -11.92
C ASP A 47 -11.80 -15.31 -12.11
N ALA A 48 -11.82 -14.46 -11.09
CA ALA A 48 -11.18 -13.14 -11.13
C ALA A 48 -9.66 -13.21 -11.19
N VAL A 49 -9.06 -14.31 -10.77
CA VAL A 49 -7.59 -14.53 -10.77
C VAL A 49 -7.14 -15.54 -11.81
N ARG A 50 -8.08 -16.09 -12.60
CA ARG A 50 -7.77 -17.06 -13.65
C ARG A 50 -6.81 -16.50 -14.69
N GLY A 51 -5.69 -17.21 -14.92
CA GLY A 51 -4.65 -16.82 -15.87
C GLY A 51 -3.60 -15.86 -15.28
N LEU A 52 -3.77 -15.45 -14.02
CA LEU A 52 -2.77 -14.63 -13.35
C LEU A 52 -1.48 -15.40 -13.11
N GLU A 53 -1.55 -16.72 -13.01
CA GLU A 53 -0.40 -17.63 -12.86
C GLU A 53 0.61 -17.54 -14.01
N GLY A 54 0.19 -16.99 -15.16
CA GLY A 54 1.06 -16.76 -16.32
C GLY A 54 1.98 -15.54 -16.21
N PHE A 55 1.90 -14.79 -15.12
CA PHE A 55 2.71 -13.60 -14.91
C PHE A 55 3.76 -13.82 -13.82
N ASP A 56 4.97 -13.32 -14.03
CA ASP A 56 6.03 -13.34 -13.02
C ASP A 56 5.85 -12.24 -11.97
N TYR A 57 5.27 -11.10 -12.36
CA TYR A 57 5.08 -9.93 -11.51
C TYR A 57 3.70 -9.34 -11.67
N ILE A 58 3.20 -8.77 -10.56
CA ILE A 58 1.96 -8.01 -10.54
C ILE A 58 2.18 -6.62 -9.95
N TRP A 59 1.33 -5.68 -10.37
CA TRP A 59 1.29 -4.33 -9.82
C TRP A 59 0.27 -4.25 -8.70
N LEU A 60 0.70 -3.72 -7.56
CA LEU A 60 -0.17 -3.40 -6.44
C LEU A 60 -0.33 -1.88 -6.35
N VAL A 61 -1.57 -1.41 -6.46
CA VAL A 61 -1.96 -0.04 -6.09
C VAL A 61 -2.53 -0.12 -4.68
N TRP A 62 -1.96 0.62 -3.74
CA TRP A 62 -2.32 0.50 -2.33
C TRP A 62 -2.36 1.86 -1.63
N GLY A 63 -3.14 1.94 -0.55
CA GLY A 63 -3.22 3.12 0.31
C GLY A 63 -2.24 3.04 1.48
N PHE A 64 -1.66 4.17 1.89
CA PHE A 64 -0.79 4.22 3.08
C PHE A 64 -1.64 4.07 4.35
N SER A 65 -1.87 2.82 4.81
CA SER A 65 -2.73 2.48 5.94
C SER A 65 -2.31 3.15 7.25
N ALA A 66 -1.00 3.23 7.53
CA ALA A 66 -0.47 3.89 8.72
C ALA A 66 -0.73 5.41 8.77
N ASN A 67 -1.16 6.01 7.66
CA ASN A 67 -1.42 7.44 7.54
C ASN A 67 -2.89 7.77 7.24
N GLN A 68 -3.78 6.77 7.17
CA GLN A 68 -5.19 6.98 6.82
C GLN A 68 -5.97 7.83 7.85
N HIS A 69 -5.54 7.88 9.11
CA HIS A 69 -6.08 8.82 10.09
C HIS A 69 -5.63 10.27 9.87
N GLY A 70 -4.96 10.57 8.77
CA GLY A 70 -4.41 11.87 8.43
C GLY A 70 -4.49 12.28 6.98
N ALA A 71 -4.95 11.43 6.06
CA ALA A 71 -5.01 11.80 4.63
C ALA A 71 -6.04 12.91 4.36
N ALA A 72 -7.09 13.01 5.17
CA ALA A 72 -8.03 14.14 5.13
C ALA A 72 -7.57 15.33 6.01
N CYS A 73 -6.64 15.12 6.98
CA CYS A 73 -6.30 16.13 7.99
C CYS A 73 -4.80 16.38 8.20
N ARG A 74 -3.88 15.73 7.46
CA ARG A 74 -2.44 15.90 7.65
C ARG A 74 -1.71 16.37 6.40
N ALA A 75 -2.20 17.45 5.84
CA ALA A 75 -1.33 18.35 5.08
C ALA A 75 -0.43 19.22 5.99
N ALA A 76 -0.60 19.17 7.31
CA ALA A 76 0.20 19.91 8.28
C ALA A 76 0.84 18.95 9.29
N GLY A 77 2.15 18.80 9.25
CA GLY A 77 2.94 18.27 10.37
C GLY A 77 2.82 19.19 11.59
N PRO A 78 3.08 18.68 12.84
CA PRO A 78 2.86 19.43 14.09
C PRO A 78 3.88 20.55 14.33
N GLU A 79 4.63 20.96 13.33
CA GLU A 79 5.68 21.98 13.48
C GLU A 79 5.37 23.21 12.65
N THR A 80 4.68 24.11 13.23
CA THR A 80 4.50 25.55 13.07
C THR A 80 3.02 25.93 13.04
N GLY A 81 2.60 26.61 14.08
CA GLY A 81 1.34 27.31 14.33
C GLY A 81 0.45 27.71 13.14
N SER A 82 -0.11 26.74 12.46
CA SER A 82 -1.07 26.99 11.40
C SER A 82 -2.48 26.66 11.88
N ASN A 83 -3.40 27.60 11.66
CA ASN A 83 -4.79 27.52 12.02
C ASN A 83 -5.50 26.25 11.44
N PRO A 84 -6.54 25.72 12.10
CA PRO A 84 -7.31 24.56 11.65
C PRO A 84 -7.96 24.70 10.26
N SER A 85 -8.00 25.91 9.71
CA SER A 85 -8.55 26.21 8.37
C SER A 85 -7.60 25.85 7.20
N ASP A 86 -6.36 25.41 7.47
CA ASP A 86 -5.32 25.14 6.47
C ASP A 86 -5.18 23.65 6.12
N ALA A 87 -6.17 22.82 6.49
CA ALA A 87 -6.18 21.35 6.33
C ALA A 87 -6.16 20.86 4.86
N THR A 88 -6.15 21.75 3.88
CA THR A 88 -6.17 21.44 2.44
C THR A 88 -4.88 21.81 1.70
N LYS A 89 -3.83 22.21 2.41
CA LYS A 89 -2.63 22.72 1.74
C LYS A 89 -1.77 21.57 1.21
N PHE A 90 -1.75 21.44 -0.12
CA PHE A 90 -0.85 20.54 -0.83
C PHE A 90 0.61 20.80 -0.44
N GLN A 91 1.32 19.75 -0.01
CA GLN A 91 2.73 19.80 0.36
C GLN A 91 3.61 19.43 -0.85
N PRO A 92 4.16 20.42 -1.58
CA PRO A 92 4.85 20.15 -2.85
C PRO A 92 6.23 19.51 -2.66
N THR A 93 6.83 19.63 -1.47
CA THR A 93 8.19 19.12 -1.21
C THR A 93 8.24 18.29 0.06
N VAL A 94 9.12 17.30 0.08
CA VAL A 94 9.38 16.43 1.22
C VAL A 94 10.89 16.32 1.48
N ARG A 95 11.26 15.86 2.67
CA ARG A 95 12.66 15.57 3.06
C ARG A 95 12.80 14.06 3.25
N PRO A 96 13.21 13.30 2.22
CA PRO A 96 13.38 11.86 2.36
C PRO A 96 14.53 11.54 3.30
N PRO A 97 14.33 10.65 4.30
CA PRO A 97 15.41 10.23 5.21
C PRO A 97 16.60 9.60 4.46
N ARG A 98 16.34 8.96 3.31
CA ARG A 98 17.37 8.38 2.46
C ARG A 98 18.39 9.39 1.93
N LEU A 99 18.01 10.65 1.81
CA LEU A 99 18.90 11.75 1.38
C LEU A 99 19.47 12.51 2.58
N GLY A 100 19.58 11.86 3.75
CA GLY A 100 20.10 12.48 4.98
C GLY A 100 19.12 13.45 5.65
N GLY A 101 17.88 13.54 5.17
CA GLY A 101 16.84 14.42 5.73
C GLY A 101 17.07 15.92 5.48
N ASN A 102 18.19 16.30 4.88
CA ASN A 102 18.56 17.73 4.66
C ASN A 102 18.10 18.23 3.29
N ALA A 103 18.10 17.37 2.27
CA ALA A 103 17.67 17.75 0.93
C ALA A 103 16.14 17.76 0.82
N ARG A 104 15.58 18.86 0.28
CA ARG A 104 14.18 18.93 -0.14
C ARG A 104 14.06 18.48 -1.59
N ILE A 105 13.12 17.59 -1.86
CA ILE A 105 12.77 17.17 -3.22
C ILE A 105 11.27 17.31 -3.44
N GLY A 106 10.85 17.38 -4.69
CA GLY A 106 9.44 17.37 -5.05
C GLY A 106 8.74 16.09 -4.56
N VAL A 107 7.53 16.21 -4.07
CA VAL A 107 6.78 15.05 -3.53
C VAL A 107 6.60 13.96 -4.58
N PHE A 108 6.46 14.33 -5.86
CA PHE A 108 6.32 13.37 -6.96
C PHE A 108 7.63 12.67 -7.35
N ALA A 109 8.79 13.22 -6.94
CA ALA A 109 10.09 12.58 -7.09
C ALA A 109 10.42 11.61 -5.93
N SER A 110 9.46 11.30 -5.09
CA SER A 110 9.60 10.45 -3.91
C SER A 110 8.51 9.40 -3.83
N ARG A 111 8.65 8.41 -2.92
CA ARG A 111 7.59 7.46 -2.55
C ARG A 111 6.88 7.91 -1.25
N SER A 112 6.75 9.21 -1.06
CA SER A 112 6.18 9.79 0.16
C SER A 112 4.67 9.51 0.26
N PRO A 113 4.16 9.22 1.48
CA PRO A 113 2.72 9.13 1.74
C PRO A 113 1.99 10.47 1.61
N PHE A 114 2.74 11.59 1.53
CA PHE A 114 2.18 12.94 1.35
C PHE A 114 1.83 13.29 -0.10
N ARG A 115 1.97 12.33 -1.03
CA ARG A 115 1.45 12.51 -2.39
C ARG A 115 -0.08 12.64 -2.35
N PRO A 116 -0.67 13.44 -3.25
CA PRO A 116 -2.13 13.51 -3.37
C PRO A 116 -2.74 12.11 -3.47
N ASN A 117 -3.86 11.92 -2.79
CA ASN A 117 -4.60 10.66 -2.64
C ASN A 117 -3.89 9.57 -1.80
N GLY A 118 -2.64 9.78 -1.33
CA GLY A 118 -1.94 8.83 -0.46
C GLY A 118 -1.81 7.42 -1.04
N LEU A 119 -1.65 7.30 -2.37
CA LEU A 119 -1.51 6.02 -3.05
C LEU A 119 -0.05 5.64 -3.26
N GLY A 120 0.25 4.38 -2.99
CA GLY A 120 1.50 3.72 -3.33
C GLY A 120 1.33 2.78 -4.53
N LEU A 121 2.44 2.51 -5.20
CA LEU A 121 2.53 1.55 -6.30
C LEU A 121 3.75 0.68 -6.08
N SER A 122 3.57 -0.65 -6.08
CA SER A 122 4.64 -1.62 -5.91
C SER A 122 4.50 -2.72 -6.95
N SER A 123 5.62 -3.10 -7.58
CA SER A 123 5.71 -4.31 -8.38
C SER A 123 6.24 -5.41 -7.49
N VAL A 124 5.52 -6.53 -7.40
CA VAL A 124 5.89 -7.67 -6.56
C VAL A 124 5.91 -8.94 -7.40
N ARG A 125 6.79 -9.88 -7.05
CA ARG A 125 6.85 -11.16 -7.73
C ARG A 125 5.66 -12.02 -7.31
N LEU A 126 4.96 -12.61 -8.26
CA LEU A 126 3.95 -13.61 -8.01
C LEU A 126 4.64 -14.94 -7.62
N GLU A 127 4.32 -15.49 -6.47
CA GLU A 127 4.84 -16.80 -6.03
C GLU A 127 3.86 -17.91 -6.40
N SER A 128 2.59 -17.77 -6.01
CA SER A 128 1.54 -18.77 -6.28
C SER A 128 0.16 -18.20 -5.98
N ILE A 129 -0.88 -18.93 -6.40
CA ILE A 129 -2.27 -18.66 -6.01
C ILE A 129 -2.80 -19.90 -5.28
N SER A 130 -3.30 -19.69 -4.07
CA SER A 130 -3.89 -20.75 -3.22
C SER A 130 -5.41 -20.58 -3.22
N TYR A 131 -6.15 -21.67 -3.42
CA TYR A 131 -7.63 -21.64 -3.51
C TYR A 131 -8.33 -22.20 -2.26
N ASP A 132 -7.65 -23.03 -1.49
CA ASP A 132 -8.23 -23.79 -0.37
C ASP A 132 -7.87 -23.23 1.02
N GLU A 133 -7.39 -21.99 1.08
CA GLU A 133 -7.00 -21.38 2.33
C GLU A 133 -8.21 -21.00 3.19
N LYS A 134 -8.04 -21.16 4.51
CA LYS A 134 -9.04 -20.80 5.52
C LYS A 134 -8.46 -19.82 6.52
N ASP A 135 -9.34 -19.01 7.10
CA ASP A 135 -8.98 -18.13 8.22
C ASP A 135 -8.86 -18.94 9.54
N CYS A 136 -8.51 -18.24 10.63
CA CYS A 136 -8.33 -18.84 11.96
C CYS A 136 -9.59 -19.48 12.55
N ILE A 137 -10.77 -19.20 12.01
CA ILE A 137 -12.06 -19.78 12.41
C ILE A 137 -12.57 -20.82 11.40
N GLY A 138 -11.75 -21.21 10.42
CA GLY A 138 -12.06 -22.24 9.43
C GLY A 138 -12.91 -21.78 8.24
N LYS A 139 -13.18 -20.47 8.09
CA LYS A 139 -13.91 -19.90 6.96
C LYS A 139 -13.01 -19.82 5.74
N ALA A 140 -13.50 -20.25 4.58
CA ALA A 140 -12.77 -20.19 3.33
C ALA A 140 -12.42 -18.72 2.95
N LEU A 141 -11.15 -18.50 2.63
CA LEU A 141 -10.64 -17.20 2.19
C LEU A 141 -10.81 -16.99 0.67
N GLY A 142 -11.20 -18.05 -0.09
CA GLY A 142 -11.21 -18.02 -1.55
C GLY A 142 -9.77 -17.95 -2.10
N PRO A 143 -9.57 -17.42 -3.31
CA PRO A 143 -8.23 -17.29 -3.85
C PRO A 143 -7.40 -16.33 -2.99
N VAL A 144 -6.20 -16.76 -2.64
CA VAL A 144 -5.18 -15.94 -1.95
C VAL A 144 -3.96 -15.88 -2.86
N ILE A 145 -3.50 -14.69 -3.16
CA ILE A 145 -2.31 -14.49 -3.99
C ILE A 145 -1.10 -14.39 -3.05
N ASN A 146 -0.16 -15.32 -3.19
CA ASN A 146 1.11 -15.30 -2.48
C ASN A 146 2.14 -14.55 -3.33
N VAL A 147 2.83 -13.59 -2.72
CA VAL A 147 3.80 -12.73 -3.38
C VAL A 147 5.11 -12.65 -2.61
N LEU A 148 6.16 -12.28 -3.33
CA LEU A 148 7.50 -12.09 -2.79
C LEU A 148 7.98 -10.65 -3.01
N GLY A 149 8.80 -10.18 -2.09
CA GLY A 149 9.51 -8.90 -2.19
C GLY A 149 8.63 -7.67 -1.99
N ALA A 150 7.49 -7.80 -1.32
CA ALA A 150 6.61 -6.66 -1.06
C ALA A 150 7.16 -5.73 0.02
N ASP A 151 6.84 -4.43 -0.12
CA ASP A 151 7.22 -3.36 0.80
C ASP A 151 5.99 -2.78 1.53
N LEU A 152 5.06 -3.64 1.92
CA LEU A 152 3.80 -3.26 2.53
C LEU A 152 3.69 -3.75 3.98
N MET A 153 3.00 -2.94 4.79
CA MET A 153 2.64 -3.28 6.16
C MET A 153 1.45 -4.25 6.19
N ASP A 154 1.33 -5.04 7.25
CA ASP A 154 0.14 -5.86 7.49
C ASP A 154 -1.11 -4.97 7.61
N GLY A 155 -2.19 -5.40 6.98
CA GLY A 155 -3.45 -4.66 6.96
C GLY A 155 -3.51 -3.49 5.97
N THR A 156 -2.51 -3.39 5.06
CA THR A 156 -2.55 -2.40 3.97
C THR A 156 -3.58 -2.79 2.93
#